data_b44ab1cd851c0278da35b60e902cddf1
#
_entry.id   b44ab1cd851c0278da35b60e902cddf1
#
_cell.length_a   1.000
_cell.length_b   1.000
_cell.length_c   1.000
_cell.angle_alpha   90.00
_cell.angle_beta   90.00
_cell.angle_gamma   90.00
#
_symmetry.space_group_name_H-M   'P 1'
#
loop_
_entity.id
_entity.type
_entity.pdbx_description
1 polymer ?
#
loop_
_entity_poly.entity_id
_entity_poly.type
_entity_poly.pdbx_seq_one_letter_code
_entity_poly.pdbx_strand_id
1 'polypeptide(L)'
;FELAISIMIADLASIPMTDIGIPISNGIIPILGLLVMHLVISILNIKSSKIREFICGKPTVLINKGRIDENKMRKERFTLNELEEKLRSNNVMNIGDVEFAILETSGDISVIQKPNKRTTTPEDFNIMPDYEGMTYNLVIDGKILNENLKLIDKNYDWLKKQTQKFQMIPEEALIVT
;
A
#
# COMPACT_ATOMS: atom_id res chain seq x y z
N PHE A 1 -0.25 15.04 0.90
CA PHE A 1 -0.87 16.04 0.02
C PHE A 1 -2.38 15.79 -0.15
N GLU A 2 -2.81 14.61 -0.58
CA GLU A 2 -4.23 14.24 -0.79
C GLU A 2 -5.05 14.34 0.50
N LEU A 3 -4.51 13.88 1.63
CA LEU A 3 -5.15 14.00 2.95
C LEU A 3 -5.41 15.47 3.32
N ALA A 4 -4.44 16.35 3.11
CA ALA A 4 -4.58 17.77 3.42
C ALA A 4 -5.70 18.43 2.59
N ILE A 5 -5.79 18.11 1.29
CA ILE A 5 -6.87 18.60 0.43
C ILE A 5 -8.23 18.08 0.89
N SER A 6 -8.31 16.79 1.27
CA SER A 6 -9.57 16.20 1.77
C SER A 6 -10.05 16.88 3.04
N ILE A 7 -9.14 17.22 3.97
CA ILE A 7 -9.46 17.97 5.19
C ILE A 7 -9.95 19.39 4.82
N MET A 8 -9.25 20.08 3.92
CA MET A 8 -9.64 21.44 3.49
C MET A 8 -11.02 21.46 2.82
N ILE A 9 -11.34 20.44 2.02
CA ILE A 9 -12.68 20.31 1.40
C ILE A 9 -13.74 20.09 2.48
N ALA A 10 -13.47 19.23 3.47
CA ALA A 10 -14.40 18.98 4.56
C ALA A 10 -14.66 20.24 5.41
N ASP A 11 -13.63 21.02 5.73
CA ASP A 11 -13.75 22.28 6.46
C ASP A 11 -14.57 23.30 5.66
N LEU A 12 -14.30 23.48 4.38
CA LEU A 12 -15.06 24.39 3.53
C LEU A 12 -16.53 23.98 3.34
N ALA A 13 -16.80 22.66 3.31
CA ALA A 13 -18.16 22.16 3.23
C ALA A 13 -18.96 22.39 4.53
N SER A 14 -18.29 22.43 5.68
CA SER A 14 -18.94 22.63 6.98
C SER A 14 -19.45 24.06 7.19
N ILE A 15 -18.79 25.07 6.59
CA ILE A 15 -19.12 26.49 6.80
C ILE A 15 -20.59 26.82 6.46
N PRO A 16 -21.11 26.50 5.24
CA PRO A 16 -22.52 26.82 4.91
C PRO A 16 -23.53 25.92 5.64
N MET A 17 -23.07 24.84 6.30
CA MET A 17 -23.94 23.96 7.10
C MET A 17 -24.11 24.47 8.54
N THR A 18 -23.15 25.22 9.04
CA THR A 18 -23.16 25.73 10.43
C THR A 18 -23.71 27.15 10.55
N ASP A 19 -23.67 27.94 9.50
CA ASP A 19 -24.07 29.36 9.52
C ASP A 19 -25.29 29.60 8.61
N ILE A 20 -26.44 29.85 9.22
CA ILE A 20 -27.75 30.02 8.56
C ILE A 20 -27.79 31.25 7.61
N GLY A 21 -26.83 32.19 7.73
CA GLY A 21 -26.79 33.43 6.94
C GLY A 21 -25.87 33.36 5.71
N ILE A 22 -25.11 32.29 5.51
CA ILE A 22 -24.16 32.16 4.42
C ILE A 22 -24.77 31.44 3.22
N PRO A 23 -24.78 32.04 2.01
CA PRO A 23 -25.23 31.34 0.80
C PRO A 23 -24.39 30.08 0.56
N ILE A 24 -25.06 28.99 0.19
CA ILE A 24 -24.42 27.68 -0.12
C ILE A 24 -23.34 27.84 -1.22
N SER A 25 -23.51 28.78 -2.15
CA SER A 25 -22.53 29.11 -3.19
C SER A 25 -21.14 29.47 -2.63
N ASN A 26 -21.07 30.07 -1.45
CA ASN A 26 -19.81 30.47 -0.83
C ASN A 26 -18.97 29.26 -0.34
N GLY A 27 -19.61 28.11 -0.12
CA GLY A 27 -18.92 26.85 0.12
C GLY A 27 -18.59 26.08 -1.17
N ILE A 28 -19.54 26.05 -2.12
CA ILE A 28 -19.39 25.26 -3.35
C ILE A 28 -18.29 25.81 -4.26
N ILE A 29 -18.20 27.13 -4.44
CA ILE A 29 -17.22 27.72 -5.36
C ILE A 29 -15.77 27.43 -4.93
N PRO A 30 -15.35 27.61 -3.65
CA PRO A 30 -14.00 27.23 -3.23
C PRO A 30 -13.73 25.73 -3.33
N ILE A 31 -14.72 24.88 -3.06
CA ILE A 31 -14.59 23.42 -3.19
C ILE A 31 -14.30 23.04 -4.65
N LEU A 32 -15.05 23.59 -5.60
CA LEU A 32 -14.81 23.36 -7.03
C LEU A 32 -13.44 23.87 -7.46
N GLY A 33 -13.01 25.02 -6.95
CA GLY A 33 -11.67 25.55 -7.18
C GLY A 33 -10.57 24.59 -6.69
N LEU A 34 -10.70 24.05 -5.48
CA LEU A 34 -9.77 23.07 -4.95
C LEU A 34 -9.77 21.76 -5.75
N LEU A 35 -10.93 21.27 -6.17
CA LEU A 35 -11.03 20.07 -7.01
C LEU A 35 -10.32 20.26 -8.36
N VAL A 36 -10.55 21.38 -9.03
CA VAL A 36 -9.87 21.71 -10.30
C VAL A 36 -8.37 21.79 -10.08
N MET A 37 -7.91 22.49 -9.03
CA MET A 37 -6.48 22.59 -8.71
C MET A 37 -5.89 21.21 -8.42
N HIS A 38 -6.58 20.37 -7.66
CA HIS A 38 -6.16 19.00 -7.38
C HIS A 38 -6.00 18.17 -8.66
N LEU A 39 -6.98 18.22 -9.57
CA LEU A 39 -6.91 17.54 -10.87
C LEU A 39 -5.71 18.03 -11.71
N VAL A 40 -5.48 19.33 -11.76
CA VAL A 40 -4.34 19.91 -12.49
C VAL A 40 -3.03 19.41 -11.92
N ILE A 41 -2.85 19.46 -10.59
CA ILE A 41 -1.65 18.97 -9.91
C ILE A 41 -1.46 17.46 -10.13
N SER A 42 -2.53 16.67 -10.06
CA SER A 42 -2.49 15.23 -10.30
C SER A 42 -2.02 14.91 -11.73
N ILE A 43 -2.55 15.60 -12.72
CA ILE A 43 -2.12 15.44 -14.13
C ILE A 43 -0.65 15.84 -14.30
N LEU A 44 -0.22 16.96 -13.68
CA LEU A 44 1.16 17.41 -13.74
C LEU A 44 2.13 16.42 -13.07
N ASN A 45 1.74 15.81 -11.97
CA ASN A 45 2.51 14.76 -11.29
C ASN A 45 2.73 13.52 -12.17
N ILE A 46 1.72 13.16 -12.98
CA ILE A 46 1.85 12.04 -13.92
C ILE A 46 2.78 12.40 -15.07
N LYS A 47 2.65 13.62 -15.61
CA LYS A 47 3.38 14.05 -16.81
C LYS A 47 4.84 14.45 -16.57
N SER A 48 5.19 14.88 -15.36
CA SER A 48 6.52 15.42 -15.06
C SER A 48 7.12 14.86 -13.78
N SER A 49 8.22 14.10 -13.93
CA SER A 49 8.99 13.60 -12.79
C SER A 49 9.60 14.73 -11.95
N LYS A 50 9.96 15.87 -12.55
CA LYS A 50 10.50 17.03 -11.82
C LYS A 50 9.44 17.68 -10.92
N ILE A 51 8.21 17.81 -11.41
CA ILE A 51 7.09 18.35 -10.62
C ILE A 51 6.74 17.39 -9.48
N ARG A 52 6.70 16.09 -9.76
CA ARG A 52 6.48 15.05 -8.75
C ARG A 52 7.56 15.06 -7.67
N GLU A 53 8.84 15.17 -8.04
CA GLU A 53 9.94 15.28 -7.10
C GLU A 53 9.85 16.54 -6.22
N PHE A 54 9.39 17.66 -6.80
CA PHE A 54 9.18 18.91 -6.06
C PHE A 54 8.01 18.83 -5.07
N ILE A 55 6.89 18.22 -5.46
CA ILE A 55 5.67 18.16 -4.65
C ILE A 55 5.72 16.99 -3.64
N CYS A 56 6.10 15.81 -4.10
CA CYS A 56 6.08 14.59 -3.30
C CYS A 56 7.42 14.26 -2.65
N GLY A 57 8.49 14.96 -3.04
CA GLY A 57 9.85 14.62 -2.65
C GLY A 57 10.43 13.46 -3.46
N LYS A 58 11.59 13.00 -3.04
CA LYS A 58 12.27 11.82 -3.58
C LYS A 58 12.75 10.91 -2.46
N PRO A 59 12.82 9.60 -2.70
CA PRO A 59 13.40 8.67 -1.73
C PRO A 59 14.85 9.05 -1.40
N THR A 60 15.22 8.93 -0.13
CA THR A 60 16.57 9.26 0.36
C THR A 60 17.23 8.02 0.97
N VAL A 61 18.41 7.65 0.48
CA VAL A 61 19.17 6.51 1.00
C VAL A 61 19.84 6.90 2.30
N LEU A 62 19.39 6.35 3.44
CA LEU A 62 19.92 6.58 4.79
C LEU A 62 21.05 5.64 5.16
N ILE A 63 20.97 4.37 4.70
CA ILE A 63 22.06 3.39 4.82
C ILE A 63 22.46 3.01 3.41
N ASN A 64 23.76 3.09 3.11
CA ASN A 64 24.34 2.73 1.82
C ASN A 64 25.51 1.77 2.02
N LYS A 65 25.39 0.55 1.46
CA LYS A 65 26.40 -0.52 1.61
C LYS A 65 26.78 -0.75 3.08
N GLY A 66 25.77 -0.85 3.94
CA GLY A 66 25.95 -1.11 5.37
C GLY A 66 26.51 0.06 6.19
N ARG A 67 26.58 1.27 5.61
CA ARG A 67 27.05 2.49 6.30
C ARG A 67 25.95 3.53 6.38
N ILE A 68 25.75 4.09 7.57
CA ILE A 68 24.80 5.17 7.80
C ILE A 68 25.32 6.47 7.20
N ASP A 69 24.50 7.18 6.45
CA ASP A 69 24.77 8.51 5.93
C ASP A 69 24.21 9.57 6.89
N GLU A 70 25.02 9.99 7.86
CA GLU A 70 24.61 10.96 8.88
C GLU A 70 24.18 12.31 8.26
N ASN A 71 24.79 12.72 7.14
CA ASN A 71 24.44 13.99 6.49
C ASN A 71 23.03 13.95 5.93
N LYS A 72 22.65 12.83 5.31
CA LYS A 72 21.30 12.63 4.80
C LYS A 72 20.29 12.50 5.94
N MET A 73 20.61 11.76 7.00
CA MET A 73 19.74 11.69 8.18
C MET A 73 19.47 13.08 8.77
N ARG A 74 20.49 13.90 8.94
CA ARG A 74 20.35 15.29 9.42
C ARG A 74 19.51 16.15 8.47
N LYS A 75 19.70 16.01 7.16
CA LYS A 75 18.93 16.74 6.15
C LYS A 75 17.46 16.40 6.20
N GLU A 76 17.13 15.13 6.34
CA GLU A 76 15.75 14.63 6.46
C GLU A 76 15.20 14.80 7.90
N ARG A 77 16.00 15.31 8.85
CA ARG A 77 15.64 15.42 10.28
C ARG A 77 15.23 14.08 10.88
N PHE A 78 15.88 13.03 10.45
CA PHE A 78 15.61 11.65 10.83
C PHE A 78 16.60 11.18 11.89
N THR A 79 16.13 10.70 13.03
CA THR A 79 16.96 10.28 14.16
C THR A 79 17.36 8.81 14.07
N LEU A 80 18.41 8.41 14.80
CA LEU A 80 18.81 7.00 14.89
C LEU A 80 17.73 6.15 15.54
N ASN A 81 17.01 6.69 16.53
CA ASN A 81 15.92 5.96 17.20
C ASN A 81 14.78 5.66 16.22
N GLU A 82 14.41 6.64 15.39
CA GLU A 82 13.40 6.45 14.33
C GLU A 82 13.86 5.43 13.30
N LEU A 83 15.15 5.47 12.91
CA LEU A 83 15.72 4.48 12.00
C LEU A 83 15.58 3.07 12.57
N GLU A 84 16.00 2.86 13.83
CA GLU A 84 15.90 1.57 14.48
C GLU A 84 14.45 1.10 14.65
N GLU A 85 13.53 2.00 14.99
CA GLU A 85 12.10 1.71 15.09
C GLU A 85 11.54 1.22 13.75
N LYS A 86 11.84 1.95 12.67
CA LYS A 86 11.42 1.59 11.32
C LYS A 86 12.09 0.31 10.82
N LEU A 87 13.33 0.01 11.20
CA LEU A 87 13.97 -1.27 10.90
C LEU A 87 13.25 -2.43 11.60
N ARG A 88 12.89 -2.26 12.89
CA ARG A 88 12.12 -3.28 13.62
C ARG A 88 10.74 -3.51 13.03
N SER A 89 10.06 -2.47 12.57
CA SER A 89 8.77 -2.61 11.88
C SER A 89 8.87 -3.37 10.54
N ASN A 90 10.07 -3.40 9.95
CA ASN A 90 10.42 -4.20 8.78
C ASN A 90 11.07 -5.56 9.14
N ASN A 91 10.89 -6.04 10.37
CA ASN A 91 11.44 -7.31 10.87
C ASN A 91 12.98 -7.38 10.85
N VAL A 92 13.68 -6.25 10.90
CA VAL A 92 15.14 -6.19 10.97
C VAL A 92 15.54 -5.66 12.35
N MET A 93 16.05 -6.56 13.21
CA MET A 93 16.37 -6.26 14.60
C MET A 93 17.78 -5.65 14.77
N ASN A 94 18.67 -5.88 13.83
CA ASN A 94 20.04 -5.42 13.89
C ASN A 94 20.38 -4.55 12.69
N ILE A 95 20.72 -3.29 12.95
CA ILE A 95 21.14 -2.35 11.90
C ILE A 95 22.37 -2.83 11.13
N GLY A 96 23.22 -3.65 11.77
CA GLY A 96 24.38 -4.28 11.13
C GLY A 96 24.04 -5.26 10.02
N ASP A 97 22.79 -5.74 9.94
CA ASP A 97 22.33 -6.68 8.93
C ASP A 97 21.77 -5.98 7.67
N VAL A 98 21.70 -4.65 7.70
CA VAL A 98 21.18 -3.82 6.60
C VAL A 98 22.28 -3.51 5.59
N GLU A 99 22.00 -3.72 4.31
CA GLU A 99 22.84 -3.27 3.19
C GLU A 99 22.41 -1.89 2.71
N PHE A 100 21.09 -1.70 2.47
CA PHE A 100 20.50 -0.41 2.12
C PHE A 100 19.23 -0.16 2.94
N ALA A 101 19.06 1.08 3.40
CA ALA A 101 17.80 1.58 3.94
C ALA A 101 17.45 2.87 3.22
N ILE A 102 16.24 2.92 2.66
CA ILE A 102 15.75 4.01 1.83
C ILE A 102 14.52 4.60 2.51
N LEU A 103 14.60 5.88 2.87
CA LEU A 103 13.45 6.63 3.35
C LEU A 103 12.59 7.00 2.15
N GLU A 104 11.37 6.47 2.12
CA GLU A 104 10.41 6.72 1.06
C GLU A 104 9.68 8.06 1.29
N THR A 105 9.05 8.56 0.24
CA THR A 105 8.27 9.81 0.31
C THR A 105 7.01 9.71 1.18
N SER A 106 6.57 8.50 1.52
CA SER A 106 5.51 8.23 2.49
C SER A 106 5.95 8.42 3.95
N GLY A 107 7.27 8.45 4.21
CA GLY A 107 7.86 8.41 5.54
C GLY A 107 8.15 6.99 6.06
N ASP A 108 7.91 5.97 5.25
CA ASP A 108 8.30 4.60 5.54
C ASP A 108 9.74 4.31 5.10
N ILE A 109 10.29 3.18 5.55
CA ILE A 109 11.61 2.75 5.14
C ILE A 109 11.53 1.43 4.36
N SER A 110 12.12 1.43 3.17
CA SER A 110 12.42 0.21 2.41
C SER A 110 13.78 -0.31 2.83
N VAL A 111 13.84 -1.60 3.21
CA VAL A 111 15.07 -2.22 3.74
C VAL A 111 15.52 -3.34 2.83
N ILE A 112 16.81 -3.30 2.47
CA ILE A 112 17.50 -4.39 1.77
C ILE A 112 18.56 -4.92 2.75
N GLN A 113 18.39 -6.16 3.17
CA GLN A 113 19.34 -6.83 4.05
C GLN A 113 20.59 -7.28 3.28
N LYS A 114 21.70 -7.46 4.01
CA LYS A 114 22.90 -8.06 3.44
C LYS A 114 22.60 -9.45 2.89
N PRO A 115 23.26 -9.89 1.81
CA PRO A 115 22.96 -11.19 1.17
C PRO A 115 23.00 -12.39 2.11
N ASN A 116 23.89 -12.36 3.11
CA ASN A 116 24.03 -13.43 4.12
C ASN A 116 23.05 -13.30 5.31
N LYS A 117 22.17 -12.28 5.30
CA LYS A 117 21.23 -11.97 6.39
C LYS A 117 19.78 -11.93 5.92
N ARG A 118 19.54 -11.90 4.61
CA ARG A 118 18.20 -11.94 4.04
C ARG A 118 17.55 -13.31 4.26
N THR A 119 16.23 -13.33 4.24
CA THR A 119 15.48 -14.58 4.20
C THR A 119 15.90 -15.40 2.98
N THR A 120 16.14 -16.69 3.21
CA THR A 120 16.45 -17.64 2.14
C THR A 120 15.22 -17.87 1.26
N THR A 121 15.47 -18.04 -0.03
CA THR A 121 14.44 -18.36 -1.03
C THR A 121 14.64 -19.79 -1.56
N PRO A 122 13.63 -20.40 -2.19
CA PRO A 122 13.79 -21.71 -2.84
C PRO A 122 14.96 -21.75 -3.83
N GLU A 123 15.24 -20.63 -4.51
CA GLU A 123 16.34 -20.49 -5.46
C GLU A 123 17.71 -20.69 -4.79
N ASP A 124 17.90 -20.26 -3.54
CA ASP A 124 19.14 -20.43 -2.78
C ASP A 124 19.47 -21.92 -2.55
N PHE A 125 18.45 -22.78 -2.62
CA PHE A 125 18.57 -24.24 -2.47
C PHE A 125 18.47 -24.97 -3.82
N ASN A 126 18.46 -24.27 -4.96
CA ASN A 126 18.20 -24.83 -6.29
C ASN A 126 16.85 -25.57 -6.37
N ILE A 127 15.86 -25.14 -5.60
CA ILE A 127 14.50 -25.68 -5.63
C ILE A 127 13.69 -24.81 -6.60
N MET A 128 13.08 -25.42 -7.59
CA MET A 128 12.10 -24.77 -8.45
C MET A 128 10.70 -25.18 -7.99
N PRO A 129 9.97 -24.31 -7.23
CA PRO A 129 8.61 -24.62 -6.84
C PRO A 129 7.69 -24.59 -8.06
N ASP A 130 6.63 -25.37 -8.02
CA ASP A 130 5.57 -25.32 -9.00
C ASP A 130 4.87 -23.95 -8.96
N TYR A 131 4.31 -23.54 -10.09
CA TYR A 131 3.53 -22.31 -10.17
C TYR A 131 2.19 -22.47 -9.42
N GLU A 132 2.02 -21.77 -8.31
CA GLU A 132 0.83 -21.87 -7.46
C GLU A 132 -0.36 -21.05 -7.98
N GLY A 133 -0.12 -20.04 -8.83
CA GLY A 133 -1.16 -19.16 -9.34
C GLY A 133 -1.74 -18.20 -8.31
N MET A 134 -2.90 -17.66 -8.63
CA MET A 134 -3.65 -16.77 -7.76
C MET A 134 -4.77 -17.55 -7.06
N THR A 135 -4.93 -17.33 -5.76
CA THR A 135 -6.03 -17.92 -5.00
C THR A 135 -7.33 -17.16 -5.27
N TYR A 136 -8.39 -17.88 -5.61
CA TYR A 136 -9.71 -17.31 -5.83
C TYR A 136 -10.69 -17.84 -4.78
N ASN A 137 -11.43 -16.92 -4.15
CA ASN A 137 -12.54 -17.32 -3.30
C ASN A 137 -13.66 -17.89 -4.17
N LEU A 138 -14.08 -19.12 -3.90
CA LEU A 138 -15.15 -19.82 -4.65
C LEU A 138 -16.49 -19.75 -3.91
N VAL A 139 -16.43 -19.70 -2.57
CA VAL A 139 -17.58 -19.49 -1.70
C VAL A 139 -17.22 -18.49 -0.62
N ILE A 140 -18.12 -17.56 -0.31
CA ILE A 140 -18.06 -16.66 0.84
C ILE A 140 -19.44 -16.62 1.49
N ASP A 141 -19.50 -16.89 2.80
CA ASP A 141 -20.75 -16.89 3.59
C ASP A 141 -21.89 -17.70 2.91
N GLY A 142 -21.54 -18.90 2.42
CA GLY A 142 -22.47 -19.78 1.70
C GLY A 142 -22.84 -19.32 0.28
N LYS A 143 -22.34 -18.17 -0.17
CA LYS A 143 -22.61 -17.66 -1.53
C LYS A 143 -21.55 -18.13 -2.50
N ILE A 144 -21.98 -18.82 -3.55
CA ILE A 144 -21.10 -19.32 -4.60
C ILE A 144 -20.76 -18.22 -5.59
N LEU A 145 -19.48 -17.98 -5.79
CA LEU A 145 -18.95 -16.99 -6.73
C LEU A 145 -18.72 -17.64 -8.11
N ASN A 146 -19.78 -17.71 -8.89
CA ASN A 146 -19.75 -18.37 -10.20
C ASN A 146 -18.75 -17.74 -11.18
N GLU A 147 -18.48 -16.45 -11.06
CA GLU A 147 -17.47 -15.76 -11.88
C GLU A 147 -16.08 -16.33 -11.59
N ASN A 148 -15.74 -16.54 -10.33
CA ASN A 148 -14.46 -17.09 -9.91
C ASN A 148 -14.32 -18.57 -10.30
N LEU A 149 -15.41 -19.35 -10.27
CA LEU A 149 -15.41 -20.72 -10.78
C LEU A 149 -15.08 -20.76 -12.29
N LYS A 150 -15.60 -19.80 -13.07
CA LYS A 150 -15.28 -19.70 -14.50
C LYS A 150 -13.82 -19.32 -14.74
N LEU A 151 -13.22 -18.45 -13.90
CA LEU A 151 -11.81 -18.05 -14.02
C LEU A 151 -10.85 -19.23 -13.88
N ILE A 152 -11.22 -20.27 -13.11
CA ILE A 152 -10.43 -21.48 -12.93
C ILE A 152 -10.92 -22.64 -13.80
N ASP A 153 -11.78 -22.39 -14.80
CA ASP A 153 -12.36 -23.38 -15.69
C ASP A 153 -13.06 -24.53 -14.95
N LYS A 154 -13.77 -24.22 -13.84
CA LYS A 154 -14.52 -25.17 -13.03
C LYS A 154 -16.00 -24.76 -12.95
N ASN A 155 -16.83 -25.71 -12.55
CA ASN A 155 -18.27 -25.53 -12.39
C ASN A 155 -18.73 -25.93 -10.99
N TYR A 156 -20.01 -25.71 -10.70
CA TYR A 156 -20.63 -26.06 -9.44
C TYR A 156 -20.49 -27.55 -9.09
N ASP A 157 -20.62 -28.46 -10.06
CA ASP A 157 -20.50 -29.90 -9.81
C ASP A 157 -19.10 -30.29 -9.33
N TRP A 158 -18.10 -29.66 -9.89
CA TRP A 158 -16.71 -29.83 -9.43
C TRP A 158 -16.55 -29.31 -8.00
N LEU A 159 -17.06 -28.10 -7.70
CA LEU A 159 -17.01 -27.51 -6.36
C LEU A 159 -17.69 -28.41 -5.33
N LYS A 160 -18.91 -28.88 -5.66
CA LYS A 160 -19.66 -29.81 -4.82
C LYS A 160 -18.90 -31.08 -4.52
N LYS A 161 -18.23 -31.67 -5.53
CA LYS A 161 -17.38 -32.87 -5.33
C LYS A 161 -16.19 -32.59 -4.39
N GLN A 162 -15.61 -31.39 -4.45
CA GLN A 162 -14.49 -31.03 -3.56
C GLN A 162 -14.97 -30.87 -2.12
N THR A 163 -16.07 -30.13 -1.89
CA THR A 163 -16.60 -29.90 -0.54
C THR A 163 -17.18 -31.18 0.08
N GLN A 164 -17.72 -32.10 -0.71
CA GLN A 164 -18.18 -33.42 -0.23
C GLN A 164 -17.05 -34.26 0.39
N LYS A 165 -15.79 -34.07 0.01
CA LYS A 165 -14.65 -34.73 0.66
C LYS A 165 -14.53 -34.34 2.14
N PHE A 166 -15.04 -33.16 2.49
CA PHE A 166 -15.08 -32.64 3.86
C PHE A 166 -16.45 -32.81 4.52
N GLN A 167 -17.34 -33.62 3.92
CA GLN A 167 -18.70 -33.86 4.39
C GLN A 167 -19.57 -32.59 4.50
N MET A 168 -19.30 -31.59 3.63
CA MET A 168 -20.01 -30.31 3.58
C MET A 168 -20.61 -30.07 2.20
N ILE A 169 -21.68 -29.28 2.15
CA ILE A 169 -22.17 -28.70 0.90
C ILE A 169 -21.60 -27.29 0.74
N PRO A 170 -21.39 -26.81 -0.50
CA PRO A 170 -20.79 -25.49 -0.75
C PRO A 170 -21.50 -24.35 -0.01
N GLU A 171 -22.82 -24.42 0.12
CA GLU A 171 -23.68 -23.39 0.72
C GLU A 171 -23.55 -23.31 2.26
N GLU A 172 -22.98 -24.33 2.89
CA GLU A 172 -22.72 -24.35 4.34
C GLU A 172 -21.30 -23.85 4.68
N ALA A 173 -20.45 -23.69 3.68
CA ALA A 173 -19.09 -23.26 3.88
C ALA A 173 -19.01 -21.73 4.11
N LEU A 174 -18.28 -21.32 5.15
CA LEU A 174 -17.98 -19.92 5.38
C LEU A 174 -17.07 -19.37 4.29
N ILE A 175 -16.03 -20.14 3.92
CA ILE A 175 -15.11 -19.78 2.83
C ILE A 175 -14.59 -21.05 2.15
N VAL A 176 -14.48 -21.00 0.83
CA VAL A 176 -13.77 -21.97 -0.01
C VAL A 176 -12.88 -21.22 -0.99
N THR A 177 -11.61 -21.56 -1.03
CA THR A 177 -10.60 -20.94 -1.90
C THR A 177 -9.98 -21.97 -2.83
#